data_5534cde57bb94c828a07acca2860b4f4
#
_entry.id   5534cde57bb94c828a07acca2860b4f4
#
_cell.length_a   1.000
_cell.length_b   1.000
_cell.length_c   1.000
_cell.angle_alpha   90.00
_cell.angle_beta   90.00
_cell.angle_gamma   90.00
#
_symmetry.space_group_name_H-M   'P 1'
#
loop_
_entity.id
_entity.type
_entity.pdbx_description
1 polymer ?
#
loop_
_entity_poly.entity_id
_entity_poly.type
_entity_poly.pdbx_seq_one_letter_code
_entity_poly.pdbx_strand_id
1 'polypeptide(L)'
;MLRILTAHIASLKKYLFHFKVFLGFTIVIFFPSCGQSEPAPDLFSLPTVYKVGKKPDEIKARDMNLDGFPDILVSNAGSDTLSYFEAIGDGTFKTAFTMNTGREPLAFEVGDFNGDKILDIVVSNYGDGNISIILGQKDGVFKQKANIKVGRLPIAVSVGDFNNDEKLDLAITLRFDKLVVFLGMGDGSFKMGEVYKASGTPAYMTVGDFDNDKNLDIAVAFNAVQVNFLRVFYGNGDGTFKTPIKILGGKQSAFITQHDINNDGKNDLLTSSSMHDVIKIFLNNGESGFTSIEDTAAEKGPEYIVPGDFTGDNIPDLAVANRRDASISILQGRGDGTFIFPHFNYPVGANARAMIGEDFNDDGLTDLALLIYDRQMMEIILRKNSSPN
;
A
#
# COMPACT_ATOMS: atom_id res chain seq x y z
N MET A 1 -53.10 2.43 15.56
CA MET A 1 -51.78 2.14 16.15
C MET A 1 -51.83 1.46 17.53
N LEU A 2 -53.02 1.18 18.05
CA LEU A 2 -53.23 0.55 19.38
C LEU A 2 -53.60 -0.95 19.33
N ARG A 3 -53.77 -1.54 18.15
CA ARG A 3 -54.13 -2.96 17.96
C ARG A 3 -52.98 -3.93 17.67
N ILE A 4 -51.75 -3.43 17.50
CA ILE A 4 -50.59 -4.26 17.21
C ILE A 4 -49.79 -4.57 18.53
N LEU A 5 -49.95 -3.76 19.55
CA LEU A 5 -49.26 -3.95 20.85
C LEU A 5 -49.88 -5.04 21.72
N THR A 6 -51.16 -5.37 21.53
CA THR A 6 -51.89 -6.38 22.32
C THR A 6 -51.63 -7.82 21.89
N ALA A 7 -51.17 -8.05 20.66
CA ALA A 7 -50.88 -9.40 20.15
C ALA A 7 -49.53 -9.94 20.64
N HIS A 8 -48.56 -9.07 20.95
CA HIS A 8 -47.22 -9.48 21.40
C HIS A 8 -47.18 -9.82 22.91
N ILE A 9 -48.09 -9.24 23.70
CA ILE A 9 -48.14 -9.53 25.15
C ILE A 9 -48.84 -10.86 25.44
N ALA A 10 -49.75 -11.29 24.55
CA ALA A 10 -50.42 -12.59 24.68
C ALA A 10 -49.51 -13.81 24.38
N SER A 11 -48.51 -13.60 23.51
CA SER A 11 -47.53 -14.68 23.17
C SER A 11 -46.53 -14.92 24.30
N LEU A 12 -46.17 -13.93 25.09
CA LEU A 12 -45.25 -14.09 26.20
C LEU A 12 -45.86 -14.79 27.45
N LYS A 13 -47.20 -14.74 27.61
CA LYS A 13 -47.88 -15.44 28.71
C LYS A 13 -48.03 -16.95 28.51
N LYS A 14 -47.86 -17.43 27.31
CA LYS A 14 -48.01 -18.90 27.01
C LYS A 14 -46.76 -19.69 27.30
N TYR A 15 -45.60 -19.05 27.53
CA TYR A 15 -44.34 -19.73 27.89
C TYR A 15 -44.01 -19.67 29.38
N LEU A 16 -44.82 -19.03 30.22
CA LEU A 16 -44.56 -18.88 31.64
C LEU A 16 -45.28 -19.89 32.54
N PHE A 17 -45.98 -20.91 32.00
CA PHE A 17 -46.84 -21.78 32.80
C PHE A 17 -46.41 -23.25 32.90
N HIS A 18 -45.16 -23.61 32.51
CA HIS A 18 -44.67 -24.96 32.63
C HIS A 18 -43.29 -25.09 33.27
N PHE A 19 -42.94 -24.24 34.23
CA PHE A 19 -41.74 -24.46 35.07
C PHE A 19 -42.11 -24.27 36.56
N LYS A 20 -42.75 -25.27 37.13
CA LYS A 20 -42.71 -25.50 38.58
C LYS A 20 -42.10 -26.87 38.84
N VAL A 21 -41.10 -26.82 39.73
CA VAL A 21 -40.48 -27.95 40.46
C VAL A 21 -39.29 -28.61 39.75
N PHE A 22 -38.06 -28.19 40.05
CA PHE A 22 -37.10 -29.06 40.78
C PHE A 22 -35.82 -28.25 41.13
N LEU A 23 -35.47 -28.32 42.42
CA LEU A 23 -34.18 -28.11 43.09
C LEU A 23 -33.17 -27.07 42.62
N GLY A 24 -32.97 -26.04 43.38
CA GLY A 24 -31.70 -25.54 43.95
C GLY A 24 -30.46 -25.46 43.05
N PHE A 25 -30.55 -24.88 41.84
CA PHE A 25 -29.39 -24.40 41.14
C PHE A 25 -29.58 -22.91 40.84
N THR A 26 -28.79 -22.06 41.49
CA THR A 26 -28.65 -20.68 41.12
C THR A 26 -28.06 -20.63 39.72
N ILE A 27 -28.89 -20.43 38.70
CA ILE A 27 -28.43 -20.13 37.37
C ILE A 27 -27.84 -18.72 37.45
N VAL A 28 -26.53 -18.61 37.59
CA VAL A 28 -25.82 -17.38 37.33
C VAL A 28 -25.90 -17.17 35.80
N ILE A 29 -26.87 -16.38 35.37
CA ILE A 29 -26.89 -15.89 33.98
C ILE A 29 -25.71 -14.95 33.89
N PHE A 30 -24.59 -15.43 33.38
CA PHE A 30 -23.55 -14.57 32.84
C PHE A 30 -24.21 -13.85 31.65
N PHE A 31 -24.63 -12.61 31.88
CA PHE A 31 -24.69 -11.65 30.80
C PHE A 31 -23.22 -11.49 30.36
N PRO A 32 -22.87 -11.79 29.10
CA PRO A 32 -21.58 -11.33 28.63
C PRO A 32 -21.63 -9.81 28.88
N SER A 33 -20.79 -9.33 29.79
CA SER A 33 -20.50 -7.91 29.87
C SER A 33 -20.20 -7.50 28.44
N CYS A 34 -20.84 -6.43 27.97
CA CYS A 34 -20.44 -5.75 26.76
C CYS A 34 -18.91 -5.58 26.88
N GLY A 35 -18.17 -6.42 26.18
CA GLY A 35 -16.73 -6.50 26.34
C GLY A 35 -16.19 -5.11 26.05
N GLN A 36 -15.58 -4.49 27.04
CA GLN A 36 -14.62 -3.46 26.75
C GLN A 36 -13.60 -4.18 25.86
N SER A 37 -13.52 -3.76 24.60
CA SER A 37 -12.42 -4.17 23.74
C SER A 37 -11.14 -3.93 24.53
N GLU A 38 -10.33 -4.96 24.70
CA GLU A 38 -9.03 -4.76 25.31
C GLU A 38 -8.35 -3.56 24.61
N PRO A 39 -7.70 -2.66 25.36
CA PRO A 39 -7.00 -1.55 24.73
C PRO A 39 -5.99 -2.14 23.73
N ALA A 40 -5.85 -1.49 22.57
CA ALA A 40 -4.86 -1.89 21.59
C ALA A 40 -3.47 -1.99 22.29
N PRO A 41 -2.68 -3.02 22.01
CA PRO A 41 -1.35 -3.15 22.60
C PRO A 41 -0.51 -1.91 22.26
N ASP A 42 0.37 -1.50 23.17
CA ASP A 42 1.23 -0.31 23.01
C ASP A 42 2.41 -0.62 22.06
N LEU A 43 2.09 -0.90 20.80
CA LEU A 43 3.06 -1.33 19.78
C LEU A 43 3.90 -0.18 19.22
N PHE A 44 3.44 1.06 19.32
CA PHE A 44 4.04 2.18 18.61
C PHE A 44 4.38 3.36 19.53
N SER A 45 5.41 4.11 19.15
CA SER A 45 5.76 5.39 19.79
C SER A 45 4.74 6.49 19.43
N LEU A 46 4.82 7.61 20.11
CA LEU A 46 4.18 8.83 19.62
C LEU A 46 4.85 9.26 18.31
N PRO A 47 4.10 9.81 17.34
CA PRO A 47 4.66 10.18 16.05
C PRO A 47 5.64 11.36 16.15
N THR A 48 6.78 11.23 15.46
CA THR A 48 7.66 12.36 15.14
C THR A 48 7.19 12.98 13.83
N VAL A 49 7.07 14.31 13.78
CA VAL A 49 6.42 15.02 12.67
C VAL A 49 7.40 15.85 11.87
N TYR A 50 7.36 15.70 10.54
CA TYR A 50 8.16 16.46 9.59
C TYR A 50 7.27 17.22 8.61
N LYS A 51 7.72 18.41 8.21
CA LYS A 51 7.03 19.21 7.19
C LYS A 51 7.38 18.71 5.79
N VAL A 52 6.38 18.54 4.94
CA VAL A 52 6.53 18.24 3.52
C VAL A 52 5.92 19.34 2.65
N GLY A 53 5.99 19.23 1.32
CA GLY A 53 5.37 20.19 0.41
C GLY A 53 3.84 20.05 0.39
N LYS A 54 3.19 20.86 -0.47
CA LYS A 54 1.72 20.87 -0.60
C LYS A 54 1.24 19.63 -1.34
N LYS A 55 0.10 19.08 -0.87
CA LYS A 55 -0.53 17.89 -1.45
C LYS A 55 0.47 16.73 -1.60
N PRO A 56 1.07 16.25 -0.52
CA PRO A 56 1.97 15.10 -0.60
C PRO A 56 1.17 13.87 -1.08
N ASP A 57 1.69 13.12 -2.04
CA ASP A 57 0.94 12.02 -2.66
C ASP A 57 1.57 10.65 -2.47
N GLU A 58 2.85 10.51 -2.73
CA GLU A 58 3.59 9.25 -2.57
C GLU A 58 4.81 9.41 -1.67
N ILE A 59 5.15 8.34 -0.94
CA ILE A 59 6.30 8.24 -0.05
C ILE A 59 7.03 6.93 -0.32
N LYS A 60 8.36 6.97 -0.33
CA LYS A 60 9.23 5.78 -0.42
C LYS A 60 10.44 5.94 0.47
N ALA A 61 10.94 4.81 0.98
CA ALA A 61 12.20 4.73 1.70
C ALA A 61 13.24 3.99 0.86
N ARG A 62 14.45 4.54 0.76
CA ARG A 62 15.62 3.93 0.11
C ARG A 62 16.89 4.57 0.68
N ASP A 63 17.93 3.78 0.84
CA ASP A 63 19.26 4.30 1.18
C ASP A 63 19.84 5.02 -0.06
N MET A 64 19.57 6.32 -0.16
CA MET A 64 19.93 7.16 -1.33
C MET A 64 21.37 7.61 -1.32
N ASN A 65 21.99 7.66 -0.14
CA ASN A 65 23.37 8.13 0.07
C ASN A 65 24.34 6.99 0.34
N LEU A 66 23.87 5.73 0.42
CA LEU A 66 24.62 4.50 0.65
C LEU A 66 25.31 4.49 2.03
N ASP A 67 24.67 5.03 3.06
CA ASP A 67 25.15 5.03 4.44
C ASP A 67 24.58 3.86 5.28
N GLY A 68 23.67 3.08 4.72
CA GLY A 68 23.05 1.91 5.35
C GLY A 68 21.70 2.20 6.00
N PHE A 69 21.25 3.46 6.05
CA PHE A 69 19.99 3.84 6.64
C PHE A 69 18.96 4.26 5.56
N PRO A 70 17.69 3.88 5.69
CA PRO A 70 16.68 4.21 4.69
C PRO A 70 16.27 5.69 4.78
N ASP A 71 16.65 6.47 3.77
CA ASP A 71 16.20 7.85 3.57
C ASP A 71 14.75 7.86 3.07
N ILE A 72 14.06 8.99 3.26
CA ILE A 72 12.69 9.16 2.80
C ILE A 72 12.59 10.18 1.68
N LEU A 73 11.85 9.80 0.63
CA LEU A 73 11.42 10.65 -0.47
C LEU A 73 9.91 10.84 -0.45
N VAL A 74 9.44 12.06 -0.74
CA VAL A 74 8.02 12.40 -0.78
C VAL A 74 7.71 13.23 -2.02
N SER A 75 6.74 12.79 -2.84
CA SER A 75 6.21 13.62 -3.94
C SER A 75 5.20 14.65 -3.41
N ASN A 76 5.30 15.87 -3.87
CA ASN A 76 4.46 16.99 -3.45
C ASN A 76 3.72 17.58 -4.65
N ALA A 77 2.57 16.99 -5.01
CA ALA A 77 1.82 17.34 -6.21
C ALA A 77 1.37 18.82 -6.27
N GLY A 78 1.14 19.45 -5.12
CA GLY A 78 0.74 20.85 -5.06
C GLY A 78 1.88 21.86 -4.98
N SER A 79 3.12 21.40 -4.95
CA SER A 79 4.34 22.22 -4.93
C SER A 79 5.25 21.98 -6.11
N ASP A 80 4.95 20.99 -6.97
CA ASP A 80 5.78 20.59 -8.12
C ASP A 80 7.20 20.17 -7.70
N THR A 81 7.32 19.45 -6.57
CA THR A 81 8.60 19.07 -5.96
C THR A 81 8.62 17.66 -5.41
N LEU A 82 9.82 17.13 -5.20
CA LEU A 82 10.10 16.05 -4.25
C LEU A 82 10.78 16.62 -3.02
N SER A 83 10.44 16.10 -1.83
CA SER A 83 11.19 16.31 -0.60
C SER A 83 12.04 15.08 -0.32
N TYR A 84 13.30 15.27 -0.01
CA TYR A 84 14.25 14.24 0.41
C TYR A 84 14.66 14.47 1.86
N PHE A 85 14.54 13.46 2.68
CA PHE A 85 14.89 13.46 4.09
C PHE A 85 15.99 12.42 4.33
N GLU A 86 17.19 12.88 4.62
CA GLU A 86 18.32 12.00 4.95
C GLU A 86 18.13 11.44 6.35
N ALA A 87 18.23 10.12 6.49
CA ALA A 87 18.15 9.41 7.76
C ALA A 87 19.36 9.70 8.65
N ILE A 88 19.17 9.61 9.98
CA ILE A 88 20.25 9.72 10.97
C ILE A 88 20.57 8.34 11.57
N GLY A 89 19.67 7.35 11.34
CA GLY A 89 19.81 5.99 11.81
C GLY A 89 19.26 5.71 13.21
N ASP A 90 18.58 6.70 13.80
CA ASP A 90 17.91 6.58 15.10
C ASP A 90 16.39 6.76 15.00
N GLY A 91 15.83 6.63 13.80
CA GLY A 91 14.42 6.89 13.50
C GLY A 91 14.12 8.37 13.28
N THR A 92 15.14 9.24 13.26
CA THR A 92 15.01 10.66 12.94
C THR A 92 15.68 11.02 11.63
N PHE A 93 15.27 12.17 11.06
CA PHE A 93 15.71 12.62 9.75
C PHE A 93 16.20 14.07 9.79
N LYS A 94 17.16 14.39 8.92
CA LYS A 94 17.59 15.78 8.71
C LYS A 94 16.47 16.62 8.11
N THR A 95 16.65 17.94 8.12
CA THR A 95 15.72 18.87 7.43
C THR A 95 15.68 18.56 5.95
N ALA A 96 14.47 18.51 5.37
CA ALA A 96 14.27 18.15 3.99
C ALA A 96 15.07 19.02 3.00
N PHE A 97 15.70 18.35 2.07
CA PHE A 97 16.15 18.96 0.82
C PHE A 97 15.02 18.87 -0.22
N THR A 98 14.77 19.92 -0.98
CA THR A 98 13.68 19.97 -1.96
C THR A 98 14.21 20.01 -3.38
N MET A 99 13.71 19.10 -4.23
CA MET A 99 14.03 19.00 -5.66
C MET A 99 12.83 19.44 -6.50
N ASN A 100 13.07 20.24 -7.54
CA ASN A 100 12.02 20.59 -8.51
C ASN A 100 11.75 19.40 -9.46
N THR A 101 10.48 19.24 -9.83
CA THR A 101 10.00 18.25 -10.80
C THR A 101 9.25 18.94 -11.94
N GLY A 102 8.48 18.19 -12.74
CA GLY A 102 7.40 18.77 -13.54
C GLY A 102 6.16 19.04 -12.69
N ARG A 103 5.07 19.48 -13.32
CA ARG A 103 3.83 19.82 -12.62
C ARG A 103 3.07 18.60 -12.13
N GLU A 104 2.53 18.70 -10.91
CA GLU A 104 1.74 17.67 -10.24
C GLU A 104 2.43 16.30 -10.24
N PRO A 105 3.62 16.15 -9.58
CA PRO A 105 4.23 14.85 -9.41
C PRO A 105 3.34 13.96 -8.53
N LEU A 106 2.85 12.85 -9.07
CA LEU A 106 2.03 11.88 -8.31
C LEU A 106 2.88 10.74 -7.79
N ALA A 107 3.53 10.01 -8.71
CA ALA A 107 4.30 8.83 -8.37
C ALA A 107 5.77 8.99 -8.78
N PHE A 108 6.63 8.26 -8.09
CA PHE A 108 8.04 8.18 -8.43
C PHE A 108 8.61 6.80 -8.10
N GLU A 109 9.72 6.46 -8.75
CA GLU A 109 10.50 5.27 -8.44
C GLU A 109 11.98 5.61 -8.34
N VAL A 110 12.69 4.71 -7.67
CA VAL A 110 14.11 4.82 -7.40
C VAL A 110 14.84 3.61 -7.99
N GLY A 111 15.97 3.85 -8.66
CA GLY A 111 16.80 2.80 -9.22
C GLY A 111 18.05 3.37 -9.89
N ASP A 112 19.04 2.54 -10.14
CA ASP A 112 20.23 2.92 -10.91
C ASP A 112 19.89 2.83 -12.41
N PHE A 113 19.54 3.96 -13.03
CA PHE A 113 19.16 4.03 -14.45
C PHE A 113 20.35 4.27 -15.38
N ASN A 114 21.53 4.60 -14.83
CA ASN A 114 22.69 4.94 -15.63
C ASN A 114 23.89 3.99 -15.46
N GLY A 115 23.79 2.96 -14.58
CA GLY A 115 24.78 1.94 -14.33
C GLY A 115 25.95 2.40 -13.46
N ASP A 116 25.82 3.52 -12.73
CA ASP A 116 26.89 4.05 -11.88
C ASP A 116 26.83 3.59 -10.41
N LYS A 117 25.83 2.79 -10.06
CA LYS A 117 25.51 2.24 -8.72
C LYS A 117 25.06 3.28 -7.70
N ILE A 118 24.68 4.46 -8.15
CA ILE A 118 24.03 5.47 -7.33
C ILE A 118 22.56 5.47 -7.70
N LEU A 119 21.70 5.62 -6.70
CA LEU A 119 20.26 5.60 -6.95
C LEU A 119 19.82 6.92 -7.62
N ASP A 120 19.09 6.75 -8.72
CA ASP A 120 18.44 7.81 -9.49
C ASP A 120 16.94 7.80 -9.18
N ILE A 121 16.23 8.81 -9.62
CA ILE A 121 14.79 8.97 -9.42
C ILE A 121 14.08 9.20 -10.75
N VAL A 122 12.99 8.48 -11.00
CA VAL A 122 12.03 8.77 -12.06
C VAL A 122 10.73 9.28 -11.44
N VAL A 123 10.19 10.38 -11.93
CA VAL A 123 8.99 11.03 -11.39
C VAL A 123 7.93 11.15 -12.46
N SER A 124 6.70 10.68 -12.20
CA SER A 124 5.56 10.91 -13.09
C SER A 124 4.92 12.26 -12.83
N ASN A 125 4.98 13.16 -13.81
CA ASN A 125 4.42 14.51 -13.73
C ASN A 125 3.05 14.54 -14.40
N TYR A 126 2.01 14.34 -13.61
CA TYR A 126 0.62 14.24 -14.08
C TYR A 126 0.17 15.45 -14.86
N GLY A 127 0.50 16.67 -14.37
CA GLY A 127 0.11 17.94 -14.99
C GLY A 127 0.81 18.24 -16.33
N ASP A 128 2.03 17.70 -16.53
CA ASP A 128 2.82 17.95 -17.74
C ASP A 128 2.73 16.82 -18.78
N GLY A 129 2.24 15.63 -18.39
CA GLY A 129 2.18 14.48 -19.28
C GLY A 129 3.54 13.92 -19.66
N ASN A 130 4.50 14.02 -18.75
CA ASN A 130 5.87 13.55 -18.92
C ASN A 130 6.38 12.84 -17.65
N ILE A 131 7.57 12.28 -17.73
CA ILE A 131 8.36 11.86 -16.58
C ILE A 131 9.62 12.72 -16.49
N SER A 132 10.09 13.01 -15.28
CA SER A 132 11.41 13.58 -15.01
C SER A 132 12.38 12.47 -14.64
N ILE A 133 13.58 12.48 -15.21
CA ILE A 133 14.72 11.64 -14.79
C ILE A 133 15.69 12.53 -14.04
N ILE A 134 15.97 12.16 -12.80
CA ILE A 134 16.85 12.89 -11.88
C ILE A 134 17.96 11.94 -11.45
N LEU A 135 19.19 12.21 -11.84
CA LEU A 135 20.32 11.37 -11.53
C LEU A 135 20.93 11.74 -10.16
N GLY A 136 21.16 10.73 -9.33
CA GLY A 136 21.95 10.85 -8.12
C GLY A 136 23.43 11.06 -8.44
N GLN A 137 24.15 11.68 -7.52
CA GLN A 137 25.59 11.93 -7.61
C GLN A 137 26.26 11.48 -6.30
N LYS A 138 27.53 11.09 -6.37
CA LYS A 138 28.30 10.58 -5.22
C LYS A 138 28.34 11.48 -3.99
N ASP A 139 28.08 12.76 -4.18
CA ASP A 139 28.09 13.80 -3.13
C ASP A 139 26.69 14.03 -2.51
N GLY A 140 25.71 13.15 -2.82
CA GLY A 140 24.33 13.32 -2.36
C GLY A 140 23.56 14.43 -3.08
N VAL A 141 24.10 14.95 -4.17
CA VAL A 141 23.44 15.93 -5.02
C VAL A 141 22.61 15.21 -6.08
N PHE A 142 21.47 15.78 -6.44
CA PHE A 142 20.58 15.26 -7.48
C PHE A 142 20.57 16.22 -8.67
N LYS A 143 20.72 15.68 -9.88
CA LYS A 143 20.76 16.47 -11.10
C LYS A 143 19.69 16.02 -12.09
N GLN A 144 18.81 16.92 -12.47
CA GLN A 144 17.83 16.63 -13.53
C GLN A 144 18.55 16.36 -14.87
N LYS A 145 18.25 15.20 -15.47
CA LYS A 145 18.82 14.79 -16.76
C LYS A 145 17.88 15.10 -17.91
N ALA A 146 16.61 14.70 -17.82
CA ALA A 146 15.67 14.81 -18.92
C ALA A 146 14.21 14.86 -18.44
N ASN A 147 13.35 15.40 -19.31
CA ASN A 147 11.91 15.21 -19.25
C ASN A 147 11.46 14.45 -20.50
N ILE A 148 10.83 13.28 -20.32
CA ILE A 148 10.42 12.38 -21.41
C ILE A 148 8.89 12.43 -21.51
N LYS A 149 8.35 12.75 -22.68
CA LYS A 149 6.91 12.70 -22.90
C LYS A 149 6.43 11.25 -22.94
N VAL A 150 5.45 10.92 -22.08
CA VAL A 150 4.91 9.56 -21.96
C VAL A 150 3.44 9.48 -22.37
N GLY A 151 2.75 10.60 -22.42
CA GLY A 151 1.34 10.70 -22.74
C GLY A 151 0.59 11.54 -21.73
N ARG A 152 -0.73 11.64 -21.89
CA ARG A 152 -1.55 12.51 -21.03
C ARG A 152 -1.78 11.87 -19.66
N LEU A 153 -1.53 12.64 -18.60
CA LEU A 153 -1.90 12.35 -17.22
C LEU A 153 -1.31 11.01 -16.73
N PRO A 154 0.03 10.85 -16.67
CA PRO A 154 0.65 9.68 -16.05
C PRO A 154 0.30 9.64 -14.56
N ILE A 155 -0.08 8.45 -14.05
CA ILE A 155 -0.53 8.27 -12.66
C ILE A 155 0.55 7.57 -11.85
N ALA A 156 0.89 6.33 -12.23
CA ALA A 156 1.87 5.52 -11.53
C ALA A 156 3.04 5.18 -12.46
N VAL A 157 4.20 5.00 -11.87
CA VAL A 157 5.41 4.48 -12.52
C VAL A 157 5.92 3.33 -11.67
N SER A 158 6.41 2.26 -12.31
CA SER A 158 7.15 1.18 -11.67
C SER A 158 8.37 0.83 -12.50
N VAL A 159 9.37 0.25 -11.84
CA VAL A 159 10.65 -0.13 -12.46
C VAL A 159 10.85 -1.63 -12.41
N GLY A 160 11.56 -2.18 -13.39
CA GLY A 160 11.97 -3.57 -13.46
C GLY A 160 12.74 -3.83 -14.74
N ASP A 161 13.53 -4.89 -14.76
CA ASP A 161 14.16 -5.36 -15.99
C ASP A 161 13.15 -6.27 -16.73
N PHE A 162 12.35 -5.68 -17.63
CA PHE A 162 11.28 -6.41 -18.35
C PHE A 162 11.79 -7.16 -19.59
N ASN A 163 13.05 -6.91 -19.99
CA ASN A 163 13.65 -7.52 -21.18
C ASN A 163 14.86 -8.40 -20.88
N ASN A 164 15.20 -8.61 -19.59
CA ASN A 164 16.32 -9.40 -19.10
C ASN A 164 17.70 -8.94 -19.68
N ASP A 165 17.89 -7.60 -19.83
CA ASP A 165 19.15 -7.03 -20.32
C ASP A 165 19.99 -6.37 -19.20
N GLU A 166 19.61 -6.61 -17.92
CA GLU A 166 20.23 -6.08 -16.70
C GLU A 166 20.13 -4.55 -16.54
N LYS A 167 19.26 -3.89 -17.30
CA LYS A 167 18.97 -2.46 -17.15
C LYS A 167 17.54 -2.26 -16.68
N LEU A 168 17.31 -1.25 -15.89
CA LEU A 168 15.99 -0.95 -15.40
C LEU A 168 15.14 -0.28 -16.49
N ASP A 169 13.99 -0.88 -16.77
CA ASP A 169 12.93 -0.39 -17.63
C ASP A 169 11.83 0.30 -16.79
N LEU A 170 10.92 1.00 -17.44
CA LEU A 170 9.80 1.69 -16.81
C LEU A 170 8.47 1.17 -17.36
N ALA A 171 7.53 0.93 -16.44
CA ALA A 171 6.11 0.75 -16.75
C ALA A 171 5.33 1.96 -16.21
N ILE A 172 4.50 2.60 -17.04
CA ILE A 172 3.81 3.84 -16.68
C ILE A 172 2.32 3.69 -17.00
N THR A 173 1.46 3.88 -16.00
CA THR A 173 0.02 3.95 -16.24
C THR A 173 -0.42 5.36 -16.57
N LEU A 174 -1.30 5.49 -17.58
CA LEU A 174 -1.91 6.76 -17.94
C LEU A 174 -3.41 6.72 -17.60
N ARG A 175 -3.95 7.82 -17.12
CA ARG A 175 -5.35 7.93 -16.68
C ARG A 175 -6.37 7.39 -17.69
N PHE A 176 -6.08 7.52 -18.98
CA PHE A 176 -6.97 7.11 -20.05
C PHE A 176 -6.60 5.75 -20.61
N ASP A 177 -6.71 4.71 -19.76
CA ASP A 177 -6.78 3.32 -20.21
C ASP A 177 -5.50 2.77 -20.87
N LYS A 178 -4.32 3.23 -20.45
CA LYS A 178 -3.05 2.78 -21.04
C LYS A 178 -2.02 2.40 -19.97
N LEU A 179 -1.26 1.37 -20.32
CA LEU A 179 0.04 1.04 -19.74
C LEU A 179 1.07 1.22 -20.85
N VAL A 180 2.11 2.00 -20.59
CA VAL A 180 3.19 2.29 -21.55
C VAL A 180 4.49 1.77 -20.97
N VAL A 181 5.27 1.06 -21.76
CA VAL A 181 6.59 0.54 -21.38
C VAL A 181 7.67 1.38 -22.02
N PHE A 182 8.74 1.63 -21.30
CA PHE A 182 9.95 2.31 -21.78
C PHE A 182 11.16 1.44 -21.41
N LEU A 183 11.96 1.05 -22.40
CA LEU A 183 13.16 0.25 -22.21
C LEU A 183 14.35 1.14 -21.85
N GLY A 184 15.05 0.79 -20.78
CA GLY A 184 16.24 1.50 -20.30
C GLY A 184 17.44 1.27 -21.23
N MET A 185 18.21 2.32 -21.45
CA MET A 185 19.43 2.22 -22.26
C MET A 185 20.69 2.04 -21.41
N GLY A 186 20.55 2.08 -20.06
CA GLY A 186 21.68 1.95 -19.11
C GLY A 186 22.54 3.20 -19.00
N ASP A 187 22.12 4.34 -19.57
CA ASP A 187 22.78 5.63 -19.45
C ASP A 187 21.85 6.71 -18.87
N GLY A 188 20.72 6.29 -18.28
CA GLY A 188 19.62 7.12 -17.78
C GLY A 188 18.73 7.68 -18.89
N SER A 189 18.84 7.17 -20.11
CA SER A 189 17.89 7.43 -21.20
C SER A 189 17.00 6.20 -21.41
N PHE A 190 15.82 6.44 -22.03
CA PHE A 190 14.82 5.41 -22.22
C PHE A 190 14.26 5.46 -23.64
N LYS A 191 14.00 4.29 -24.21
CA LYS A 191 13.35 4.11 -25.51
C LYS A 191 11.91 3.66 -25.30
N MET A 192 10.95 4.33 -25.92
CA MET A 192 9.55 3.93 -25.89
C MET A 192 9.40 2.53 -26.50
N GLY A 193 8.83 1.61 -25.72
CA GLY A 193 8.43 0.26 -26.11
C GLY A 193 6.94 0.21 -26.48
N GLU A 194 6.28 -0.86 -26.07
CA GLU A 194 4.88 -1.15 -26.39
C GLU A 194 3.88 -0.37 -25.53
N VAL A 195 2.67 -0.22 -26.07
CA VAL A 195 1.53 0.43 -25.38
C VAL A 195 0.38 -0.56 -25.27
N TYR A 196 -0.02 -0.85 -24.04
CA TYR A 196 -1.09 -1.79 -23.75
C TYR A 196 -2.37 -1.08 -23.34
N LYS A 197 -3.51 -1.70 -23.64
CA LYS A 197 -4.81 -1.25 -23.15
C LYS A 197 -5.02 -1.74 -21.72
N ALA A 198 -5.08 -0.81 -20.77
CA ALA A 198 -5.29 -1.13 -19.36
C ALA A 198 -6.77 -1.36 -19.00
N SER A 199 -7.71 -0.73 -19.69
CA SER A 199 -9.17 -0.79 -19.46
C SER A 199 -9.63 -0.23 -18.12
N GLY A 200 -9.99 1.03 -18.10
CA GLY A 200 -10.45 1.76 -16.91
C GLY A 200 -9.52 2.90 -16.54
N THR A 201 -9.64 3.40 -15.33
CA THR A 201 -8.71 4.39 -14.77
C THR A 201 -7.73 3.63 -13.88
N PRO A 202 -6.52 3.29 -14.37
CA PRO A 202 -5.52 2.63 -13.53
C PRO A 202 -5.14 3.56 -12.38
N ALA A 203 -4.95 3.00 -11.19
CA ALA A 203 -4.59 3.74 -9.99
C ALA A 203 -3.15 3.43 -9.57
N TYR A 204 -2.91 2.21 -9.14
CA TYR A 204 -1.61 1.72 -8.70
C TYR A 204 -1.24 0.45 -9.44
N MET A 205 0.06 0.11 -9.44
CA MET A 205 0.57 -1.14 -9.96
C MET A 205 1.70 -1.67 -9.08
N THR A 206 1.91 -2.98 -9.17
CA THR A 206 3.04 -3.67 -8.57
C THR A 206 3.69 -4.59 -9.59
N VAL A 207 5.00 -4.87 -9.42
CA VAL A 207 5.82 -5.66 -10.35
C VAL A 207 6.38 -6.87 -9.61
N GLY A 208 6.25 -8.06 -10.17
CA GLY A 208 6.77 -9.29 -9.61
C GLY A 208 6.64 -10.44 -10.61
N ASP A 209 7.29 -11.55 -10.35
CA ASP A 209 7.10 -12.80 -11.11
C ASP A 209 5.91 -13.55 -10.49
N PHE A 210 4.74 -13.48 -11.14
CA PHE A 210 3.50 -14.04 -10.59
C PHE A 210 3.17 -15.43 -11.15
N ASP A 211 3.79 -15.87 -12.25
CA ASP A 211 3.59 -17.22 -12.80
C ASP A 211 4.82 -18.13 -12.64
N ASN A 212 5.88 -17.64 -11.96
CA ASN A 212 7.15 -18.31 -11.69
C ASN A 212 7.94 -18.67 -12.94
N ASP A 213 7.81 -17.87 -14.03
CA ASP A 213 8.55 -18.07 -15.28
C ASP A 213 9.89 -17.28 -15.30
N LYS A 214 10.19 -16.54 -14.23
CA LYS A 214 11.34 -15.64 -13.99
C LYS A 214 11.33 -14.35 -14.79
N ASN A 215 10.26 -14.07 -15.52
CA ASN A 215 10.07 -12.78 -16.14
C ASN A 215 9.23 -11.90 -15.21
N LEU A 216 9.48 -10.59 -15.24
CA LEU A 216 8.69 -9.67 -14.45
C LEU A 216 7.33 -9.41 -15.08
N ASP A 217 6.30 -9.52 -14.26
CA ASP A 217 4.90 -9.26 -14.58
C ASP A 217 4.45 -7.95 -13.95
N ILE A 218 3.32 -7.42 -14.39
CA ILE A 218 2.72 -6.20 -13.86
C ILE A 218 1.28 -6.45 -13.45
N ALA A 219 0.95 -6.25 -12.17
CA ALA A 219 -0.43 -6.24 -11.69
C ALA A 219 -0.92 -4.80 -11.51
N VAL A 220 -2.10 -4.48 -12.06
CA VAL A 220 -2.67 -3.12 -12.10
C VAL A 220 -4.03 -3.12 -11.40
N ALA A 221 -4.20 -2.20 -10.45
CA ALA A 221 -5.45 -1.89 -9.77
C ALA A 221 -6.16 -0.69 -10.42
N PHE A 222 -7.49 -0.66 -10.29
CA PHE A 222 -8.33 0.38 -10.90
C PHE A 222 -9.26 1.02 -9.89
N ASN A 223 -9.15 2.32 -9.73
CA ASN A 223 -10.06 3.11 -8.91
C ASN A 223 -11.22 3.69 -9.75
N ALA A 224 -12.07 2.79 -10.26
CA ALA A 224 -13.22 3.19 -11.06
C ALA A 224 -14.46 2.39 -10.66
N VAL A 225 -15.60 3.07 -10.49
CA VAL A 225 -16.87 2.49 -10.00
C VAL A 225 -17.34 1.30 -10.84
N GLN A 226 -17.06 1.31 -12.13
CA GLN A 226 -17.52 0.27 -13.08
C GLN A 226 -16.53 -0.87 -13.26
N VAL A 227 -15.35 -0.79 -12.64
CA VAL A 227 -14.29 -1.81 -12.76
C VAL A 227 -14.32 -2.69 -11.51
N ASN A 228 -14.55 -3.98 -11.71
CA ASN A 228 -14.57 -5.01 -10.66
C ASN A 228 -13.54 -6.10 -10.95
N PHE A 229 -12.33 -5.69 -11.30
CA PHE A 229 -11.22 -6.59 -11.57
C PHE A 229 -9.88 -5.89 -11.42
N LEU A 230 -8.83 -6.68 -11.21
CA LEU A 230 -7.44 -6.32 -11.45
C LEU A 230 -7.03 -6.82 -12.85
N ARG A 231 -5.93 -6.30 -13.39
CA ARG A 231 -5.27 -6.88 -14.56
C ARG A 231 -3.87 -7.32 -14.23
N VAL A 232 -3.50 -8.49 -14.70
CA VAL A 232 -2.12 -8.97 -14.69
C VAL A 232 -1.63 -9.08 -16.12
N PHE A 233 -0.52 -8.45 -16.40
CA PHE A 233 0.22 -8.47 -17.65
C PHE A 233 1.43 -9.37 -17.42
N TYR A 234 1.40 -10.60 -17.92
CA TYR A 234 2.52 -11.52 -17.81
C TYR A 234 3.61 -11.16 -18.82
N GLY A 235 4.86 -11.04 -18.35
CA GLY A 235 6.01 -10.71 -19.16
C GLY A 235 6.41 -11.82 -20.11
N ASN A 236 6.99 -11.46 -21.24
CA ASN A 236 7.63 -12.41 -22.18
C ASN A 236 9.16 -12.44 -21.99
N GLY A 237 9.73 -11.59 -21.11
CA GLY A 237 11.17 -11.44 -20.89
C GLY A 237 11.92 -10.73 -22.04
N ASP A 238 11.19 -10.09 -22.95
CA ASP A 238 11.74 -9.31 -24.06
C ASP A 238 11.27 -7.84 -24.07
N GLY A 239 10.73 -7.37 -22.93
CA GLY A 239 10.13 -6.04 -22.79
C GLY A 239 8.68 -5.96 -23.27
N THR A 240 8.11 -7.07 -23.73
CA THR A 240 6.70 -7.18 -24.10
C THR A 240 5.91 -8.03 -23.11
N PHE A 241 4.58 -7.90 -23.14
CA PHE A 241 3.67 -8.61 -22.23
C PHE A 241 2.61 -9.39 -23.03
N LYS A 242 2.22 -10.54 -22.47
CA LYS A 242 1.09 -11.35 -22.96
C LYS A 242 -0.23 -10.56 -22.89
N THR A 243 -1.26 -11.03 -23.56
CA THR A 243 -2.61 -10.47 -23.38
C THR A 243 -3.00 -10.52 -21.92
N PRO A 244 -3.34 -9.37 -21.28
CA PRO A 244 -3.56 -9.35 -19.83
C PRO A 244 -4.79 -10.16 -19.41
N ILE A 245 -4.65 -10.88 -18.33
CA ILE A 245 -5.77 -11.56 -17.68
C ILE A 245 -6.53 -10.60 -16.76
N LYS A 246 -7.78 -10.95 -16.44
CA LYS A 246 -8.60 -10.26 -15.45
C LYS A 246 -8.78 -11.14 -14.23
N ILE A 247 -8.49 -10.59 -13.05
CA ILE A 247 -8.79 -11.20 -11.77
C ILE A 247 -10.02 -10.49 -11.21
N LEU A 248 -11.14 -11.22 -11.07
CA LEU A 248 -12.39 -10.64 -10.59
C LEU A 248 -12.35 -10.36 -9.09
N GLY A 249 -13.02 -9.28 -8.66
CA GLY A 249 -13.17 -8.92 -7.25
C GLY A 249 -12.43 -7.64 -6.81
N GLY A 250 -11.55 -7.10 -7.64
CA GLY A 250 -10.83 -5.85 -7.34
C GLY A 250 -11.67 -4.59 -7.56
N LYS A 251 -12.86 -4.50 -6.95
CA LYS A 251 -13.79 -3.37 -7.17
C LYS A 251 -13.28 -2.10 -6.48
N GLN A 252 -13.07 -1.04 -7.26
CA GLN A 252 -12.59 0.26 -6.78
C GLN A 252 -11.34 0.16 -5.90
N SER A 253 -10.36 -0.64 -6.35
CA SER A 253 -9.09 -0.78 -5.66
C SER A 253 -8.33 0.54 -5.70
N ALA A 254 -8.11 1.13 -4.52
CA ALA A 254 -7.38 2.40 -4.37
C ALA A 254 -5.87 2.16 -4.43
N PHE A 255 -5.40 1.02 -3.94
CA PHE A 255 -4.00 0.64 -3.84
C PHE A 255 -3.84 -0.85 -4.14
N ILE A 256 -2.67 -1.26 -4.59
CA ILE A 256 -2.25 -2.65 -4.76
C ILE A 256 -0.81 -2.81 -4.30
N THR A 257 -0.55 -3.88 -3.57
CA THR A 257 0.79 -4.34 -3.21
C THR A 257 0.86 -5.85 -3.33
N GLN A 258 2.06 -6.40 -3.16
CA GLN A 258 2.31 -7.85 -3.15
C GLN A 258 3.06 -8.26 -1.89
N HIS A 259 2.77 -9.45 -1.41
CA HIS A 259 3.48 -10.10 -0.32
C HIS A 259 3.09 -11.57 -0.25
N ASP A 260 4.00 -12.43 0.17
CA ASP A 260 3.67 -13.82 0.51
C ASP A 260 2.94 -13.85 1.86
N ILE A 261 1.61 -13.66 1.83
CA ILE A 261 0.80 -13.48 3.04
C ILE A 261 0.44 -14.80 3.72
N ASN A 262 0.62 -15.92 3.00
CA ASN A 262 0.32 -17.27 3.49
C ASN A 262 1.57 -18.13 3.69
N ASN A 263 2.78 -17.58 3.48
CA ASN A 263 4.09 -18.24 3.60
C ASN A 263 4.21 -19.48 2.68
N ASP A 264 3.65 -19.42 1.45
CA ASP A 264 3.76 -20.51 0.47
C ASP A 264 4.89 -20.31 -0.56
N GLY A 265 5.67 -19.23 -0.40
CA GLY A 265 6.80 -18.87 -1.27
C GLY A 265 6.40 -18.11 -2.52
N LYS A 266 5.14 -17.70 -2.67
CA LYS A 266 4.66 -16.92 -3.80
C LYS A 266 4.07 -15.58 -3.33
N ASN A 267 4.37 -14.53 -4.07
CA ASN A 267 3.78 -13.23 -3.78
C ASN A 267 2.31 -13.19 -4.17
N ASP A 268 1.45 -12.97 -3.17
CA ASP A 268 0.02 -12.73 -3.31
C ASP A 268 -0.25 -11.26 -3.65
N LEU A 269 -1.45 -10.94 -4.16
CA LEU A 269 -1.86 -9.56 -4.40
C LEU A 269 -2.85 -9.10 -3.33
N LEU A 270 -2.54 -7.95 -2.74
CA LEU A 270 -3.37 -7.30 -1.71
C LEU A 270 -3.86 -5.96 -2.23
N THR A 271 -5.17 -5.70 -2.11
CA THR A 271 -5.76 -4.42 -2.54
C THR A 271 -6.66 -3.83 -1.47
N SER A 272 -6.67 -2.50 -1.39
CA SER A 272 -7.61 -1.76 -0.55
C SER A 272 -8.79 -1.23 -1.38
N SER A 273 -9.99 -1.31 -0.81
CA SER A 273 -11.19 -0.70 -1.40
C SER A 273 -11.77 0.34 -0.45
N SER A 274 -11.35 1.58 -0.63
CA SER A 274 -11.72 2.68 0.27
C SER A 274 -13.21 3.01 0.26
N MET A 275 -13.95 2.64 -0.77
CA MET A 275 -15.40 2.84 -0.85
C MET A 275 -16.22 1.72 -0.21
N HIS A 276 -15.62 0.54 -0.01
CA HIS A 276 -16.31 -0.63 0.54
C HIS A 276 -15.78 -1.01 1.93
N ASP A 277 -14.75 -0.30 2.43
CA ASP A 277 -14.14 -0.51 3.74
C ASP A 277 -13.60 -1.94 3.93
N VAL A 278 -12.95 -2.48 2.88
CA VAL A 278 -12.39 -3.84 2.86
C VAL A 278 -10.99 -3.88 2.28
N ILE A 279 -10.22 -4.84 2.74
CA ILE A 279 -9.01 -5.36 2.11
C ILE A 279 -9.37 -6.63 1.36
N LYS A 280 -8.91 -6.74 0.13
CA LYS A 280 -9.09 -7.93 -0.68
C LYS A 280 -7.76 -8.58 -0.99
N ILE A 281 -7.70 -9.89 -0.82
CA ILE A 281 -6.52 -10.71 -1.02
C ILE A 281 -6.79 -11.71 -2.14
N PHE A 282 -5.80 -11.87 -2.99
CA PHE A 282 -5.79 -12.81 -4.09
C PHE A 282 -4.54 -13.68 -3.93
N LEU A 283 -4.74 -14.91 -3.45
CA LEU A 283 -3.67 -15.88 -3.28
C LEU A 283 -3.14 -16.33 -4.64
N ASN A 284 -1.83 -16.34 -4.78
CA ASN A 284 -1.12 -16.71 -5.99
C ASN A 284 -0.94 -18.23 -6.07
N ASN A 285 -1.47 -18.84 -7.12
CA ASN A 285 -1.34 -20.29 -7.38
C ASN A 285 -0.29 -20.59 -8.47
N GLY A 286 0.62 -19.66 -8.77
CA GLY A 286 1.58 -19.76 -9.86
C GLY A 286 0.89 -19.78 -11.24
N GLU A 287 1.26 -20.70 -12.10
CA GLU A 287 0.67 -20.85 -13.45
C GLU A 287 -0.86 -20.95 -13.47
N SER A 288 -1.48 -21.39 -12.35
CA SER A 288 -2.93 -21.47 -12.20
C SER A 288 -3.61 -20.11 -11.94
N GLY A 289 -2.84 -19.04 -11.84
CA GLY A 289 -3.32 -17.67 -11.59
C GLY A 289 -3.67 -17.43 -10.13
N PHE A 290 -4.71 -16.63 -9.86
CA PHE A 290 -5.03 -16.15 -8.52
C PHE A 290 -6.39 -16.63 -8.04
N THR A 291 -6.49 -16.96 -6.75
CA THR A 291 -7.75 -17.25 -6.05
C THR A 291 -8.07 -16.12 -5.09
N SER A 292 -9.23 -15.48 -5.27
CA SER A 292 -9.75 -14.50 -4.31
C SER A 292 -10.29 -15.21 -3.07
N ILE A 293 -9.81 -14.81 -1.90
CA ILE A 293 -10.40 -15.23 -0.62
C ILE A 293 -11.46 -14.24 -0.15
N GLU A 294 -12.12 -14.53 0.99
CA GLU A 294 -13.13 -13.66 1.57
C GLU A 294 -12.58 -12.27 1.89
N ASP A 295 -13.40 -11.24 1.68
CA ASP A 295 -13.01 -9.85 1.95
C ASP A 295 -12.75 -9.66 3.44
N THR A 296 -11.61 -9.08 3.79
CA THR A 296 -11.30 -8.70 5.16
C THR A 296 -11.85 -7.31 5.45
N ALA A 297 -12.72 -7.19 6.45
CA ALA A 297 -13.22 -5.89 6.88
C ALA A 297 -12.08 -5.02 7.39
N ALA A 298 -12.11 -3.73 7.05
CA ALA A 298 -11.18 -2.71 7.54
C ALA A 298 -11.99 -1.56 8.17
N GLU A 299 -11.31 -0.60 8.78
CA GLU A 299 -11.93 0.65 9.19
C GLU A 299 -12.25 1.52 7.97
N LYS A 300 -12.85 2.70 8.17
CA LYS A 300 -13.39 3.51 7.07
C LYS A 300 -12.29 4.09 6.18
N GLY A 301 -12.41 3.77 4.90
CA GLY A 301 -11.55 4.30 3.85
C GLY A 301 -10.13 3.78 3.87
N PRO A 302 -9.89 2.46 3.85
CA PRO A 302 -8.56 1.91 3.70
C PRO A 302 -7.98 2.38 2.36
N GLU A 303 -6.77 2.94 2.40
CA GLU A 303 -6.06 3.40 1.19
C GLU A 303 -4.75 2.67 0.98
N TYR A 304 -3.85 2.63 1.97
CA TYR A 304 -2.55 1.97 1.86
C TYR A 304 -2.46 0.74 2.76
N ILE A 305 -1.72 -0.24 2.30
CA ILE A 305 -1.45 -1.49 2.99
C ILE A 305 0.06 -1.68 3.04
N VAL A 306 0.58 -1.92 4.22
CA VAL A 306 1.97 -2.32 4.46
C VAL A 306 1.94 -3.71 5.08
N PRO A 307 2.39 -4.75 4.37
CA PRO A 307 2.61 -6.07 4.96
C PRO A 307 3.86 -6.07 5.84
N GLY A 308 3.85 -6.85 6.92
CA GLY A 308 5.00 -7.03 7.81
C GLY A 308 4.62 -7.78 9.07
N ASP A 309 5.57 -8.25 9.84
CA ASP A 309 5.30 -8.85 11.15
C ASP A 309 5.23 -7.75 12.22
N PHE A 310 4.03 -7.24 12.49
CA PHE A 310 3.79 -6.19 13.50
C PHE A 310 3.53 -6.76 14.89
N THR A 311 3.26 -8.06 15.03
CA THR A 311 2.98 -8.69 16.33
C THR A 311 4.18 -9.45 16.90
N GLY A 312 5.18 -9.76 16.08
CA GLY A 312 6.41 -10.46 16.49
C GLY A 312 6.24 -11.97 16.54
N ASP A 313 5.26 -12.52 15.80
CA ASP A 313 4.99 -13.95 15.77
C ASP A 313 5.53 -14.65 14.51
N ASN A 314 6.24 -13.92 13.64
CA ASN A 314 6.77 -14.33 12.32
C ASN A 314 5.68 -14.73 11.33
N ILE A 315 4.45 -14.31 11.54
CA ILE A 315 3.35 -14.43 10.58
C ILE A 315 3.12 -13.04 9.96
N PRO A 316 2.94 -12.95 8.64
CA PRO A 316 2.68 -11.67 8.02
C PRO A 316 1.36 -11.06 8.50
N ASP A 317 1.45 -9.84 9.07
CA ASP A 317 0.35 -8.97 9.43
C ASP A 317 0.16 -7.88 8.37
N LEU A 318 -0.87 -7.06 8.52
CA LEU A 318 -1.04 -5.86 7.70
C LEU A 318 -1.19 -4.61 8.58
N ALA A 319 -0.41 -3.57 8.30
CA ALA A 319 -0.75 -2.22 8.70
C ALA A 319 -1.59 -1.57 7.58
N VAL A 320 -2.76 -1.02 7.94
CA VAL A 320 -3.70 -0.42 6.99
C VAL A 320 -3.98 1.03 7.37
N ALA A 321 -3.68 1.97 6.47
CA ALA A 321 -4.00 3.38 6.66
C ALA A 321 -5.47 3.64 6.29
N ASN A 322 -6.29 3.99 7.28
CA ASN A 322 -7.72 4.25 7.14
C ASN A 322 -7.98 5.75 7.04
N ARG A 323 -7.99 6.25 5.82
CA ARG A 323 -8.03 7.69 5.55
C ARG A 323 -9.22 8.41 6.16
N ARG A 324 -10.43 7.82 6.06
CA ARG A 324 -11.66 8.45 6.56
C ARG A 324 -11.87 8.30 8.06
N ASP A 325 -11.17 7.33 8.68
CA ASP A 325 -11.26 7.07 10.11
C ASP A 325 -10.08 7.69 10.89
N ALA A 326 -9.11 8.26 10.20
CA ALA A 326 -7.91 8.85 10.76
C ALA A 326 -7.16 7.88 11.71
N SER A 327 -7.00 6.64 11.27
CA SER A 327 -6.38 5.57 12.04
C SER A 327 -5.46 4.70 11.18
N ILE A 328 -4.58 3.97 11.85
CA ILE A 328 -3.93 2.77 11.31
C ILE A 328 -4.56 1.57 12.01
N SER A 329 -4.95 0.56 11.23
CA SER A 329 -5.33 -0.75 11.76
C SER A 329 -4.18 -1.73 11.61
N ILE A 330 -3.87 -2.49 12.64
CA ILE A 330 -3.01 -3.68 12.55
C ILE A 330 -3.91 -4.90 12.50
N LEU A 331 -3.86 -5.60 11.39
CA LEU A 331 -4.59 -6.84 11.13
C LEU A 331 -3.64 -7.99 11.36
N GLN A 332 -3.79 -8.70 12.49
CA GLN A 332 -2.94 -9.83 12.84
C GLN A 332 -3.25 -11.03 11.94
N GLY A 333 -2.21 -11.55 11.28
CA GLY A 333 -2.29 -12.67 10.36
C GLY A 333 -2.53 -14.01 11.04
N ARG A 334 -3.05 -14.99 10.27
CA ARG A 334 -3.17 -16.39 10.67
C ARG A 334 -2.25 -17.32 9.88
N GLY A 335 -1.50 -16.76 8.91
CA GLY A 335 -0.61 -17.52 8.04
C GLY A 335 -1.31 -18.28 6.91
N ASP A 336 -2.60 -18.04 6.69
CA ASP A 336 -3.40 -18.62 5.60
C ASP A 336 -4.01 -17.54 4.67
N GLY A 337 -3.57 -16.29 4.83
CA GLY A 337 -4.12 -15.11 4.15
C GLY A 337 -5.33 -14.50 4.86
N THR A 338 -5.80 -15.06 5.98
CA THR A 338 -6.88 -14.49 6.79
C THR A 338 -6.35 -13.81 8.05
N PHE A 339 -7.19 -13.00 8.71
CA PHE A 339 -6.79 -12.17 9.85
C PHE A 339 -7.67 -12.39 11.08
N ILE A 340 -7.11 -12.06 12.25
CA ILE A 340 -7.82 -12.13 13.54
C ILE A 340 -8.64 -10.85 13.70
N PHE A 341 -9.87 -10.97 14.18
CA PHE A 341 -10.75 -9.87 14.53
C PHE A 341 -11.06 -9.89 16.04
N PRO A 342 -11.17 -8.73 16.73
CA PRO A 342 -11.06 -7.36 16.20
C PRO A 342 -9.61 -6.94 15.91
N HIS A 343 -9.43 -5.98 15.01
CA HIS A 343 -8.14 -5.40 14.68
C HIS A 343 -7.70 -4.39 15.74
N PHE A 344 -6.39 -4.16 15.85
CA PHE A 344 -5.85 -3.09 16.71
C PHE A 344 -5.84 -1.77 15.94
N ASN A 345 -6.42 -0.72 16.52
CA ASN A 345 -6.54 0.57 15.87
C ASN A 345 -5.77 1.66 16.61
N TYR A 346 -4.93 2.39 15.88
CA TYR A 346 -4.10 3.48 16.39
C TYR A 346 -4.50 4.80 15.72
N PRO A 347 -4.85 5.85 16.51
CA PRO A 347 -5.18 7.14 15.92
C PRO A 347 -3.94 7.80 15.33
N VAL A 348 -4.09 8.39 14.14
CA VAL A 348 -3.06 9.17 13.43
C VAL A 348 -3.62 10.50 12.96
N GLY A 349 -2.81 11.32 12.31
CA GLY A 349 -3.30 12.54 11.66
C GLY A 349 -4.40 12.23 10.65
N ALA A 350 -5.41 13.08 10.60
CA ALA A 350 -6.53 12.91 9.66
C ALA A 350 -6.06 12.92 8.21
N ASN A 351 -6.69 12.09 7.36
CA ASN A 351 -6.43 12.00 5.93
C ASN A 351 -5.04 11.45 5.59
N ALA A 352 -4.65 10.31 6.23
CA ALA A 352 -3.45 9.55 5.85
C ALA A 352 -3.56 9.13 4.38
N ARG A 353 -2.66 9.65 3.53
CA ARG A 353 -2.72 9.51 2.07
C ARG A 353 -1.87 8.36 1.57
N ALA A 354 -0.69 8.20 2.13
CA ALA A 354 0.25 7.14 1.79
C ALA A 354 0.97 6.67 3.05
N MET A 355 1.45 5.44 3.05
CA MET A 355 2.14 4.82 4.17
C MET A 355 3.20 3.85 3.64
N ILE A 356 4.34 3.81 4.29
CA ILE A 356 5.38 2.80 4.07
C ILE A 356 5.79 2.19 5.41
N GLY A 357 6.34 0.99 5.35
CA GLY A 357 6.99 0.31 6.46
C GLY A 357 8.47 0.10 6.15
N GLU A 358 9.33 0.40 7.12
CA GLU A 358 10.78 0.20 7.05
C GLU A 358 11.35 0.21 8.47
N ASP A 359 12.53 -0.34 8.67
CA ASP A 359 13.26 -0.19 9.94
C ASP A 359 14.07 1.11 9.89
N PHE A 360 13.52 2.19 10.48
CA PHE A 360 14.13 3.51 10.45
C PHE A 360 15.17 3.75 11.55
N ASN A 361 15.24 2.86 12.55
CA ASN A 361 16.11 3.02 13.72
C ASN A 361 17.08 1.85 13.93
N ASP A 362 17.14 0.91 12.97
CA ASP A 362 18.03 -0.27 12.95
C ASP A 362 17.82 -1.18 14.17
N ASP A 363 16.57 -1.32 14.64
CA ASP A 363 16.22 -2.19 15.76
C ASP A 363 15.65 -3.56 15.31
N GLY A 364 15.54 -3.78 14.01
CA GLY A 364 15.02 -5.00 13.39
C GLY A 364 13.50 -5.09 13.35
N LEU A 365 12.77 -4.02 13.71
CA LEU A 365 11.32 -3.97 13.68
C LEU A 365 10.84 -3.04 12.57
N THR A 366 9.71 -3.38 11.98
CA THR A 366 9.11 -2.52 10.96
C THR A 366 8.41 -1.32 11.60
N ASP A 367 8.95 -0.13 11.37
CA ASP A 367 8.36 1.16 11.70
C ASP A 367 7.42 1.62 10.58
N LEU A 368 6.67 2.69 10.82
CA LEU A 368 5.73 3.25 9.84
C LEU A 368 6.03 4.73 9.56
N ALA A 369 5.99 5.10 8.30
CA ALA A 369 5.99 6.50 7.88
C ALA A 369 4.71 6.81 7.08
N LEU A 370 3.99 7.88 7.45
CA LEU A 370 2.70 8.26 6.87
C LEU A 370 2.71 9.68 6.33
N LEU A 371 2.02 9.90 5.23
CA LEU A 371 1.73 11.24 4.71
C LEU A 371 0.35 11.72 5.17
N ILE A 372 0.31 12.84 5.85
CA ILE A 372 -0.91 13.52 6.26
C ILE A 372 -1.21 14.65 5.26
N TYR A 373 -2.04 14.33 4.28
CA TYR A 373 -2.29 15.17 3.11
C TYR A 373 -2.72 16.60 3.44
N ASP A 374 -3.73 16.78 4.29
CA ASP A 374 -4.32 18.09 4.58
C ASP A 374 -3.40 18.97 5.43
N ARG A 375 -2.51 18.35 6.22
CA ARG A 375 -1.58 19.05 7.09
C ARG A 375 -0.22 19.33 6.46
N GLN A 376 0.05 18.71 5.30
CA GLN A 376 1.36 18.80 4.63
C GLN A 376 2.49 18.33 5.57
N MET A 377 2.28 17.15 6.15
CA MET A 377 3.17 16.56 7.15
C MET A 377 3.43 15.10 6.82
N MET A 378 4.58 14.63 7.26
CA MET A 378 4.93 13.23 7.39
C MET A 378 5.00 12.90 8.87
N GLU A 379 4.40 11.80 9.29
CA GLU A 379 4.47 11.24 10.64
C GLU A 379 5.32 9.97 10.60
N ILE A 380 6.34 9.90 11.45
CA ILE A 380 7.17 8.70 11.67
C ILE A 380 6.76 8.10 13.01
N ILE A 381 6.42 6.82 13.00
CA ILE A 381 5.91 6.08 14.16
C ILE A 381 6.78 4.84 14.34
N LEU A 382 7.66 4.87 15.33
CA LEU A 382 8.56 3.76 15.60
C LEU A 382 7.83 2.64 16.33
N ARG A 383 8.08 1.41 15.91
CA ARG A 383 7.60 0.23 16.62
C ARG A 383 8.39 0.04 17.90
N LYS A 384 7.70 -0.29 19.00
CA LYS A 384 8.31 -0.56 20.29
C LYS A 384 8.66 -2.04 20.41
N ASN A 385 9.84 -2.32 20.95
CA ASN A 385 10.13 -3.64 21.45
C ASN A 385 9.14 -3.99 22.57
N SER A 386 8.12 -4.79 22.28
CA SER A 386 7.28 -5.38 23.33
C SER A 386 8.11 -6.42 24.06
N SER A 387 8.71 -6.05 25.20
CA SER A 387 9.17 -7.08 26.13
C SER A 387 7.94 -7.90 26.53
N PRO A 388 7.96 -9.22 26.41
CA PRO A 388 6.89 -10.02 26.98
C PRO A 388 6.88 -9.77 28.51
N ASN A 389 5.78 -9.14 29.02
CA ASN A 389 5.52 -9.04 30.44
C ASN A 389 5.23 -10.42 31.06
#